data_aa48055758d149ea076e1a3b30d44fbd
#
_entry.id   aa48055758d149ea076e1a3b30d44fbd
#
_cell.length_a   1.000
_cell.length_b   1.000
_cell.length_c   1.000
_cell.angle_alpha   90.00
_cell.angle_beta   90.00
_cell.angle_gamma   90.00
#
_symmetry.space_group_name_H-M   'P 1'
#
loop_
_entity.id
_entity.type
_entity.pdbx_description
1 polymer ?
#
loop_
_entity_poly.entity_id
_entity_poly.type
_entity_poly.pdbx_seq_one_letter_code
_entity_poly.pdbx_strand_id
1 'polypeptide(L)'
;MPRFPATAVIIALLFVPGLAAQAPTRPHVNVPPAAPRAADVATVDGVIKAYYDVITGPAGQPRQWSRDRSLYIPDLRFVSTGFARGKPYARVMTHQEFVDASDSGMVHDGFFEREIHRVTKAYGNIVQVFSTYEEHRTADGPVEGRGINALQLYWDGTRWWVASAIWFDEDPAHPIPPEFLR
;
A
#
# COMPACT_ATOMS: atom_id res chain seq x y z
N MET A 1 -42.17 69.33 20.28
CA MET A 1 -41.31 68.32 19.56
C MET A 1 -41.27 67.07 20.40
N PRO A 2 -41.94 65.98 20.02
CA PRO A 2 -41.89 64.72 20.77
C PRO A 2 -40.66 63.90 20.40
N ARG A 3 -39.93 63.42 21.39
CA ARG A 3 -38.82 62.51 21.27
C ARG A 3 -39.35 61.09 21.26
N PHE A 4 -39.06 60.31 20.17
CA PHE A 4 -39.32 58.87 20.10
C PHE A 4 -38.15 58.09 20.71
N PRO A 5 -38.39 57.00 21.47
CA PRO A 5 -37.33 56.20 21.99
C PRO A 5 -36.86 55.22 20.90
N ALA A 6 -35.55 55.06 20.70
CA ALA A 6 -34.94 54.10 19.81
C ALA A 6 -34.95 52.70 20.48
N THR A 7 -35.70 51.78 19.91
CA THR A 7 -35.71 50.39 20.32
C THR A 7 -34.53 49.68 19.68
N ALA A 8 -33.55 49.26 20.49
CA ALA A 8 -32.43 48.43 20.04
C ALA A 8 -32.87 46.97 19.88
N VAL A 9 -32.85 46.48 18.66
CA VAL A 9 -33.07 45.05 18.37
C VAL A 9 -31.73 44.31 18.53
N ILE A 10 -31.62 43.48 19.57
CA ILE A 10 -30.47 42.57 19.78
C ILE A 10 -30.74 41.29 18.96
N ILE A 11 -30.01 41.12 17.86
CA ILE A 11 -30.00 39.88 17.10
C ILE A 11 -29.04 38.91 17.78
N ALA A 12 -29.59 37.91 18.48
CA ALA A 12 -28.82 36.82 19.04
C ALA A 12 -28.41 35.86 17.88
N LEU A 13 -27.14 35.89 17.50
CA LEU A 13 -26.55 34.89 16.61
C LEU A 13 -26.47 33.54 17.33
N LEU A 14 -27.36 32.63 17.01
CA LEU A 14 -27.29 31.23 17.43
C LEU A 14 -26.11 30.55 16.69
N PHE A 15 -25.02 30.34 17.40
CA PHE A 15 -23.90 29.56 16.94
C PHE A 15 -24.35 28.08 16.95
N VAL A 16 -24.70 27.51 15.78
CA VAL A 16 -24.90 26.09 15.63
C VAL A 16 -23.50 25.44 15.48
N PRO A 17 -23.05 24.63 16.43
CA PRO A 17 -21.79 23.91 16.24
C PRO A 17 -21.95 22.99 15.03
N GLY A 18 -21.17 23.26 13.99
CA GLY A 18 -21.13 22.39 12.81
C GLY A 18 -20.76 20.96 13.22
N LEU A 19 -21.62 19.99 12.90
CA LEU A 19 -21.23 18.58 12.97
C LEU A 19 -20.01 18.39 12.06
N ALA A 20 -18.84 18.20 12.65
CA ALA A 20 -17.69 17.72 11.95
C ALA A 20 -18.08 16.34 11.35
N ALA A 21 -18.22 16.26 10.03
CA ALA A 21 -18.45 14.99 9.36
C ALA A 21 -17.27 14.07 9.71
N GLN A 22 -17.55 13.00 10.47
CA GLN A 22 -16.55 11.99 10.74
C GLN A 22 -16.15 11.37 9.39
N ALA A 23 -14.85 11.37 9.11
CA ALA A 23 -14.32 10.65 7.94
C ALA A 23 -14.79 9.18 8.02
N PRO A 24 -15.23 8.58 6.90
CA PRO A 24 -15.69 7.20 6.91
C PRO A 24 -14.59 6.30 7.50
N THR A 25 -14.92 5.59 8.57
CA THR A 25 -14.02 4.61 9.17
C THR A 25 -13.84 3.48 8.18
N ARG A 26 -12.59 3.21 7.78
CA ARG A 26 -12.27 2.06 6.93
C ARG A 26 -12.57 0.77 7.69
N PRO A 27 -13.06 -0.29 7.02
CA PRO A 27 -13.21 -1.58 7.65
C PRO A 27 -11.88 -2.06 8.22
N HIS A 28 -11.88 -2.52 9.45
CA HIS A 28 -10.70 -3.11 10.06
C HIS A 28 -10.66 -4.61 9.74
N VAL A 29 -9.58 -5.05 9.10
CA VAL A 29 -9.33 -6.46 8.74
C VAL A 29 -8.53 -7.12 9.86
N ASN A 30 -9.08 -8.18 10.47
CA ASN A 30 -8.33 -8.95 11.45
C ASN A 30 -7.24 -9.78 10.76
N VAL A 31 -5.96 -9.53 11.08
CA VAL A 31 -4.80 -10.24 10.53
C VAL A 31 -4.12 -11.02 11.68
N PRO A 32 -4.51 -12.26 11.94
CA PRO A 32 -3.85 -13.07 12.95
C PRO A 32 -2.40 -13.38 12.53
N PRO A 33 -1.47 -13.53 13.49
CA PRO A 33 -0.12 -13.96 13.21
C PRO A 33 -0.13 -15.40 12.64
N ALA A 34 0.77 -15.66 11.68
CA ALA A 34 1.00 -16.97 11.11
C ALA A 34 2.51 -17.26 11.01
N ALA A 35 2.88 -18.51 11.13
CA ALA A 35 4.23 -18.94 10.83
C ALA A 35 4.49 -18.80 9.31
N PRO A 36 5.67 -18.33 8.89
CA PRO A 36 6.01 -18.26 7.48
C PRO A 36 6.08 -19.67 6.88
N ARG A 37 5.70 -19.81 5.61
CA ARG A 37 5.96 -21.04 4.87
C ARG A 37 7.44 -21.09 4.51
N ALA A 38 8.08 -22.24 4.66
CA ALA A 38 9.50 -22.38 4.34
C ALA A 38 9.84 -21.94 2.91
N ALA A 39 9.00 -22.29 1.94
CA ALA A 39 9.18 -21.88 0.55
C ALA A 39 9.14 -20.36 0.32
N ASP A 40 8.41 -19.63 1.16
CA ASP A 40 8.25 -18.19 1.04
C ASP A 40 9.49 -17.42 1.56
N VAL A 41 10.32 -18.04 2.42
CA VAL A 41 11.36 -17.31 3.14
C VAL A 41 12.75 -17.92 3.04
N ALA A 42 12.89 -19.08 2.39
CA ALA A 42 14.17 -19.79 2.24
C ALA A 42 15.11 -19.11 1.24
N THR A 43 14.57 -18.40 0.25
CA THR A 43 15.35 -17.74 -0.81
C THR A 43 14.78 -16.36 -1.11
N VAL A 44 15.59 -15.49 -1.71
CA VAL A 44 15.12 -14.17 -2.18
C VAL A 44 13.98 -14.35 -3.19
N ASP A 45 14.11 -15.30 -4.13
CA ASP A 45 13.06 -15.59 -5.12
C ASP A 45 11.75 -16.05 -4.46
N GLY A 46 11.84 -16.87 -3.41
CA GLY A 46 10.69 -17.30 -2.63
C GLY A 46 9.96 -16.12 -1.98
N VAL A 47 10.72 -15.19 -1.37
CA VAL A 47 10.16 -13.97 -0.76
C VAL A 47 9.46 -13.12 -1.80
N ILE A 48 10.11 -12.83 -2.93
CA ILE A 48 9.53 -11.98 -3.97
C ILE A 48 8.29 -12.64 -4.58
N LYS A 49 8.34 -13.94 -4.87
CA LYS A 49 7.15 -14.66 -5.32
C LYS A 49 6.00 -14.57 -4.32
N ALA A 50 6.27 -14.82 -3.04
CA ALA A 50 5.26 -14.73 -2.00
C ALA A 50 4.70 -13.31 -1.85
N TYR A 51 5.54 -12.27 -1.95
CA TYR A 51 5.15 -10.86 -1.90
C TYR A 51 4.01 -10.54 -2.89
N TYR A 52 4.05 -11.07 -4.10
CA TYR A 52 2.99 -10.90 -5.10
C TYR A 52 1.82 -11.89 -4.90
N ASP A 53 2.11 -13.16 -4.59
CA ASP A 53 1.08 -14.20 -4.45
C ASP A 53 0.04 -13.87 -3.36
N VAL A 54 0.47 -13.25 -2.25
CA VAL A 54 -0.37 -13.03 -1.06
C VAL A 54 -1.48 -12.02 -1.27
N ILE A 55 -1.26 -11.04 -2.16
CA ILE A 55 -2.23 -9.97 -2.49
C ILE A 55 -3.03 -10.29 -3.75
N THR A 56 -2.60 -11.28 -4.53
CA THR A 56 -3.22 -11.65 -5.81
C THR A 56 -4.43 -12.57 -5.61
N GLY A 57 -5.51 -12.30 -6.35
CA GLY A 57 -6.70 -13.16 -6.39
C GLY A 57 -7.91 -12.52 -7.05
N PRO A 58 -8.89 -13.34 -7.48
CA PRO A 58 -10.12 -12.87 -8.12
C PRO A 58 -11.01 -12.07 -7.15
N ALA A 59 -11.99 -11.39 -7.72
CA ALA A 59 -13.04 -10.72 -6.96
C ALA A 59 -13.77 -11.71 -6.03
N GLY A 60 -14.12 -11.26 -4.83
CA GLY A 60 -14.77 -12.05 -3.79
C GLY A 60 -13.84 -12.97 -3.00
N GLN A 61 -12.58 -13.14 -3.39
CA GLN A 61 -11.63 -13.99 -2.67
C GLN A 61 -10.85 -13.17 -1.63
N PRO A 62 -10.84 -13.57 -0.34
CA PRO A 62 -9.98 -12.94 0.67
C PRO A 62 -8.49 -13.03 0.32
N ARG A 63 -7.73 -11.98 0.65
CA ARG A 63 -6.28 -11.97 0.49
C ARG A 63 -5.59 -12.73 1.62
N GLN A 64 -4.34 -13.14 1.42
CA GLN A 64 -3.61 -13.99 2.36
C GLN A 64 -2.84 -13.13 3.40
N TRP A 65 -3.51 -12.18 4.07
CA TRP A 65 -2.87 -11.17 4.92
C TRP A 65 -2.02 -11.71 6.06
N SER A 66 -2.39 -12.86 6.64
CA SER A 66 -1.57 -13.50 7.67
C SER A 66 -0.26 -14.08 7.10
N ARG A 67 -0.32 -14.64 5.89
CA ARG A 67 0.86 -15.09 5.15
C ARG A 67 1.71 -13.89 4.71
N ASP A 68 1.08 -12.83 4.22
CA ASP A 68 1.71 -11.57 3.86
C ASP A 68 2.50 -11.00 5.05
N ARG A 69 1.84 -10.80 6.19
CA ARG A 69 2.49 -10.32 7.41
C ARG A 69 3.71 -11.13 7.83
N SER A 70 3.73 -12.43 7.55
CA SER A 70 4.85 -13.29 7.91
C SER A 70 6.14 -13.05 7.13
N LEU A 71 6.10 -12.30 6.02
CA LEU A 71 7.27 -11.98 5.20
C LEU A 71 8.12 -10.84 5.79
N TYR A 72 7.53 -9.99 6.62
CA TYR A 72 8.08 -8.71 7.05
C TYR A 72 8.62 -8.74 8.47
N ILE A 73 9.59 -7.86 8.73
CA ILE A 73 9.97 -7.53 10.12
C ILE A 73 8.77 -6.89 10.85
N PRO A 74 8.67 -7.04 12.19
CA PRO A 74 7.52 -6.56 12.96
C PRO A 74 7.19 -5.08 12.75
N ASP A 75 8.21 -4.24 12.63
CA ASP A 75 8.09 -2.78 12.54
C ASP A 75 8.23 -2.23 11.12
N LEU A 76 8.04 -3.07 10.10
CA LEU A 76 8.08 -2.64 8.70
C LEU A 76 7.13 -1.45 8.48
N ARG A 77 7.59 -0.52 7.64
CA ARG A 77 6.74 0.51 7.06
C ARG A 77 6.67 0.33 5.56
N PHE A 78 5.46 0.29 5.04
CA PHE A 78 5.18 0.46 3.63
C PHE A 78 5.20 1.93 3.28
N VAL A 79 5.78 2.27 2.15
CA VAL A 79 5.82 3.67 1.69
C VAL A 79 5.31 3.73 0.24
N SER A 80 4.08 4.17 0.06
CA SER A 80 3.56 4.54 -1.25
C SER A 80 4.05 5.94 -1.60
N THR A 81 4.65 6.10 -2.77
CA THR A 81 5.12 7.40 -3.25
C THR A 81 4.44 7.77 -4.57
N GLY A 82 4.45 9.06 -4.92
CA GLY A 82 3.85 9.53 -6.16
C GLY A 82 3.80 11.05 -6.24
N PHE A 83 3.03 11.53 -7.22
CA PHE A 83 2.78 12.96 -7.41
C PHE A 83 1.26 13.23 -7.35
N ALA A 84 0.86 14.23 -6.57
CA ALA A 84 -0.51 14.72 -6.52
C ALA A 84 -0.52 16.20 -6.89
N ARG A 85 -1.19 16.55 -7.98
CA ARG A 85 -1.23 17.93 -8.50
C ARG A 85 0.18 18.52 -8.72
N GLY A 86 1.10 17.71 -9.25
CA GLY A 86 2.49 18.08 -9.52
C GLY A 86 3.39 18.19 -8.27
N LYS A 87 2.90 17.82 -7.08
CA LYS A 87 3.69 17.82 -5.84
C LYS A 87 3.99 16.38 -5.42
N PRO A 88 5.24 16.06 -5.07
CA PRO A 88 5.57 14.74 -4.58
C PRO A 88 4.91 14.48 -3.23
N TYR A 89 4.50 13.24 -2.99
CA TYR A 89 4.01 12.78 -1.69
C TYR A 89 4.66 11.44 -1.32
N ALA A 90 4.66 11.14 -0.03
CA ALA A 90 4.94 9.82 0.50
C ALA A 90 3.91 9.51 1.59
N ARG A 91 3.24 8.36 1.44
CA ARG A 91 2.33 7.83 2.45
C ARG A 91 3.00 6.66 3.16
N VAL A 92 3.36 6.87 4.42
CA VAL A 92 3.97 5.85 5.28
C VAL A 92 2.87 5.11 6.02
N MET A 93 2.90 3.78 5.99
CA MET A 93 1.86 2.93 6.58
C MET A 93 2.49 1.76 7.35
N THR A 94 1.88 1.38 8.46
CA THR A 94 2.09 0.06 9.07
C THR A 94 1.48 -1.02 8.17
N HIS A 95 1.83 -2.30 8.41
CA HIS A 95 1.19 -3.42 7.72
C HIS A 95 -0.34 -3.37 7.87
N GLN A 96 -0.85 -3.13 9.08
CA GLN A 96 -2.30 -3.07 9.32
C GLN A 96 -2.97 -1.91 8.57
N GLU A 97 -2.36 -0.72 8.55
CA GLU A 97 -2.90 0.42 7.79
C GLU A 97 -2.90 0.17 6.28
N PHE A 98 -1.91 -0.56 5.76
CA PHE A 98 -1.90 -0.99 4.36
C PHE A 98 -3.06 -1.97 4.08
N VAL A 99 -3.23 -2.98 4.92
CA VAL A 99 -4.32 -3.96 4.80
C VAL A 99 -5.69 -3.28 4.85
N ASP A 100 -5.95 -2.45 5.86
CA ASP A 100 -7.23 -1.72 6.03
C ASP A 100 -7.50 -0.75 4.87
N ALA A 101 -6.45 -0.28 4.19
CA ALA A 101 -6.58 0.61 3.05
C ALA A 101 -6.87 -0.13 1.73
N SER A 102 -6.38 -1.36 1.58
CA SER A 102 -6.29 -2.06 0.29
C SER A 102 -7.28 -3.22 0.17
N ASP A 103 -7.58 -3.92 1.28
CA ASP A 103 -8.34 -5.18 1.26
C ASP A 103 -9.69 -5.06 0.55
N SER A 104 -10.50 -4.06 0.92
CA SER A 104 -11.86 -3.94 0.38
C SER A 104 -11.88 -3.75 -1.14
N GLY A 105 -10.96 -2.95 -1.69
CA GLY A 105 -10.83 -2.76 -3.14
C GLY A 105 -10.32 -4.02 -3.83
N MET A 106 -9.25 -4.61 -3.31
CA MET A 106 -8.68 -5.83 -3.88
C MET A 106 -9.67 -6.99 -3.88
N VAL A 107 -10.47 -7.14 -2.80
CA VAL A 107 -11.49 -8.20 -2.73
C VAL A 107 -12.70 -7.89 -3.62
N HIS A 108 -13.16 -6.64 -3.68
CA HIS A 108 -14.31 -6.25 -4.49
C HIS A 108 -14.04 -6.38 -6.00
N ASP A 109 -12.91 -5.85 -6.47
CA ASP A 109 -12.64 -5.71 -7.91
C ASP A 109 -11.82 -6.86 -8.49
N GLY A 110 -11.19 -7.69 -7.63
CA GLY A 110 -10.10 -8.56 -8.03
C GLY A 110 -8.79 -7.76 -8.15
N PHE A 111 -7.68 -8.41 -7.85
CA PHE A 111 -6.36 -7.79 -7.95
C PHE A 111 -5.32 -8.86 -8.25
N PHE A 112 -4.61 -8.70 -9.36
CA PHE A 112 -3.53 -9.58 -9.78
C PHE A 112 -2.32 -8.72 -10.07
N GLU A 113 -1.29 -8.89 -9.26
CA GLU A 113 0.00 -8.22 -9.44
C GLU A 113 1.07 -9.27 -9.69
N ARG A 114 1.91 -9.04 -10.69
CA ARG A 114 3.00 -9.94 -11.00
C ARG A 114 4.27 -9.19 -11.34
N GLU A 115 5.39 -9.76 -10.93
CA GLU A 115 6.69 -9.28 -11.36
C GLU A 115 6.91 -9.55 -12.85
N ILE A 116 7.39 -8.54 -13.58
CA ILE A 116 7.76 -8.66 -15.00
C ILE A 116 9.26 -8.51 -15.24
N HIS A 117 9.98 -7.85 -14.32
CA HIS A 117 11.42 -7.71 -14.36
C HIS A 117 11.99 -7.44 -12.97
N ARG A 118 13.27 -7.76 -12.77
CA ARG A 118 13.95 -7.54 -11.49
C ARG A 118 15.40 -7.13 -11.67
N VAL A 119 15.81 -6.08 -10.94
CA VAL A 119 17.21 -5.73 -10.73
C VAL A 119 17.56 -6.00 -9.28
N THR A 120 18.58 -6.83 -9.05
CA THR A 120 19.02 -7.25 -7.71
C THR A 120 20.46 -6.86 -7.46
N LYS A 121 20.74 -6.29 -6.28
CA LYS A 121 22.08 -6.02 -5.77
C LYS A 121 22.22 -6.66 -4.38
N ALA A 122 23.28 -7.44 -4.18
CA ALA A 122 23.50 -8.17 -2.94
C ALA A 122 24.90 -7.89 -2.38
N TYR A 123 24.99 -7.83 -1.05
CA TYR A 123 26.24 -7.79 -0.33
C TYR A 123 26.10 -8.44 1.05
N GLY A 124 26.91 -9.45 1.35
CA GLY A 124 26.80 -10.21 2.59
C GLY A 124 25.42 -10.82 2.76
N ASN A 125 24.75 -10.48 3.84
CA ASN A 125 23.39 -10.94 4.15
C ASN A 125 22.29 -9.92 3.81
N ILE A 126 22.59 -8.88 3.03
CA ILE A 126 21.59 -7.88 2.58
C ILE A 126 21.39 -7.92 1.08
N VAL A 127 20.15 -7.69 0.65
CA VAL A 127 19.75 -7.63 -0.75
C VAL A 127 18.84 -6.43 -0.97
N GLN A 128 19.17 -5.64 -2.01
CA GLN A 128 18.30 -4.61 -2.56
C GLN A 128 17.67 -5.14 -3.85
N VAL A 129 16.37 -5.06 -3.94
CA VAL A 129 15.58 -5.48 -5.10
C VAL A 129 14.79 -4.29 -5.63
N PHE A 130 14.90 -4.03 -6.95
CA PHE A 130 13.93 -3.25 -7.71
C PHE A 130 13.12 -4.24 -8.54
N SER A 131 11.87 -4.46 -8.17
CA SER A 131 10.96 -5.40 -8.80
C SER A 131 9.92 -4.62 -9.58
N THR A 132 9.96 -4.69 -10.90
CA THR A 132 8.97 -4.08 -11.78
C THR A 132 7.76 -4.99 -11.87
N TYR A 133 6.58 -4.43 -11.66
CA TYR A 133 5.33 -5.16 -11.68
C TYR A 133 4.33 -4.61 -12.70
N GLU A 134 3.34 -5.42 -13.00
CA GLU A 134 2.11 -5.01 -13.67
C GLU A 134 0.88 -5.52 -12.91
N GLU A 135 -0.17 -4.72 -12.97
CA GLU A 135 -1.45 -4.95 -12.28
C GLU A 135 -2.58 -5.26 -13.26
N HIS A 136 -3.48 -6.16 -12.85
CA HIS A 136 -4.65 -6.59 -13.61
C HIS A 136 -5.85 -6.80 -12.68
N ARG A 137 -7.08 -6.75 -13.20
CA ARG A 137 -8.29 -7.12 -12.43
C ARG A 137 -8.60 -8.61 -12.49
N THR A 138 -8.15 -9.27 -13.54
CA THR A 138 -8.28 -10.72 -13.73
C THR A 138 -6.95 -11.31 -14.16
N ALA A 139 -6.73 -12.61 -13.95
CA ALA A 139 -5.44 -13.27 -14.21
C ALA A 139 -4.90 -13.03 -15.65
N ASP A 140 -5.78 -13.02 -16.64
CA ASP A 140 -5.45 -12.83 -18.05
C ASP A 140 -6.03 -11.51 -18.61
N GLY A 141 -6.36 -10.56 -17.72
CA GLY A 141 -6.89 -9.25 -18.09
C GLY A 141 -5.86 -8.31 -18.68
N PRO A 142 -6.30 -7.16 -19.21
CA PRO A 142 -5.37 -6.14 -19.67
C PRO A 142 -4.54 -5.58 -18.50
N VAL A 143 -3.35 -5.04 -18.81
CA VAL A 143 -2.54 -4.30 -17.86
C VAL A 143 -3.28 -3.00 -17.52
N GLU A 144 -3.56 -2.78 -16.24
CA GLU A 144 -4.20 -1.57 -15.73
C GLU A 144 -3.20 -0.58 -15.12
N GLY A 145 -2.10 -1.10 -14.57
CA GLY A 145 -1.04 -0.31 -13.97
C GLY A 145 0.29 -1.02 -14.03
N ARG A 146 1.37 -0.27 -13.89
CA ARG A 146 2.73 -0.75 -13.69
C ARG A 146 3.44 0.13 -12.68
N GLY A 147 4.48 -0.40 -12.09
CA GLY A 147 5.32 0.35 -11.18
C GLY A 147 6.58 -0.42 -10.80
N ILE A 148 7.29 0.13 -9.82
CA ILE A 148 8.48 -0.49 -9.27
C ILE A 148 8.34 -0.57 -7.75
N ASN A 149 8.47 -1.78 -7.21
CA ASN A 149 8.68 -2.04 -5.80
C ASN A 149 10.20 -2.01 -5.50
N ALA A 150 10.66 -1.12 -4.63
CA ALA A 150 12.01 -1.11 -4.08
C ALA A 150 11.99 -1.80 -2.72
N LEU A 151 12.53 -3.02 -2.66
CA LEU A 151 12.52 -3.86 -1.47
C LEU A 151 13.92 -4.03 -0.92
N GLN A 152 14.05 -3.95 0.41
CA GLN A 152 15.27 -4.30 1.12
C GLN A 152 15.04 -5.58 1.91
N LEU A 153 15.90 -6.56 1.70
CA LEU A 153 15.85 -7.84 2.37
C LEU A 153 17.14 -8.10 3.15
N TYR A 154 17.03 -8.89 4.21
CA TYR A 154 18.20 -9.44 4.89
C TYR A 154 17.98 -10.89 5.33
N TRP A 155 19.08 -11.62 5.42
CA TRP A 155 19.15 -12.98 5.96
C TRP A 155 19.55 -12.94 7.43
N ASP A 156 18.73 -13.53 8.33
CA ASP A 156 18.99 -13.55 9.77
C ASP A 156 19.78 -14.78 10.27
N GLY A 157 20.20 -15.65 9.34
CA GLY A 157 20.84 -16.94 9.63
C GLY A 157 19.87 -18.13 9.45
N THR A 158 18.55 -17.88 9.44
CA THR A 158 17.51 -18.90 9.32
C THR A 158 16.55 -18.65 8.17
N ARG A 159 16.29 -17.39 7.84
CA ARG A 159 15.34 -16.98 6.81
C ARG A 159 15.63 -15.61 6.23
N TRP A 160 15.04 -15.31 5.07
CA TRP A 160 14.96 -13.97 4.51
C TRP A 160 13.77 -13.20 5.09
N TRP A 161 14.00 -11.92 5.34
CA TRP A 161 13.01 -10.94 5.81
C TRP A 161 12.95 -9.75 4.86
N VAL A 162 11.75 -9.23 4.62
CA VAL A 162 11.59 -7.90 4.02
C VAL A 162 11.68 -6.87 5.14
N ALA A 163 12.67 -5.99 5.05
CA ALA A 163 12.94 -4.93 6.02
C ALA A 163 12.34 -3.58 5.61
N SER A 164 12.12 -3.36 4.30
CA SER A 164 11.57 -2.11 3.75
C SER A 164 10.87 -2.40 2.44
N ALA A 165 9.74 -1.74 2.19
CA ALA A 165 8.98 -1.79 0.95
C ALA A 165 8.51 -0.38 0.58
N ILE A 166 9.04 0.14 -0.53
CA ILE A 166 8.70 1.45 -1.09
C ILE A 166 8.33 1.24 -2.55
N TRP A 167 7.27 1.86 -3.03
CA TRP A 167 6.89 1.76 -4.44
C TRP A 167 6.48 3.09 -5.04
N PHE A 168 6.55 3.11 -6.36
CA PHE A 168 6.08 4.19 -7.21
C PHE A 168 5.37 3.58 -8.41
N ASP A 169 4.12 4.00 -8.63
CA ASP A 169 3.32 3.62 -9.78
C ASP A 169 3.72 4.46 -10.99
N GLU A 170 3.88 3.83 -12.16
CA GLU A 170 4.20 4.53 -13.41
C GLU A 170 3.10 5.53 -13.76
N ASP A 171 3.49 6.72 -14.17
CA ASP A 171 2.58 7.71 -14.73
C ASP A 171 3.16 8.32 -16.03
N PRO A 172 2.38 9.04 -16.84
CA PRO A 172 2.87 9.60 -18.12
C PRO A 172 4.07 10.54 -18.00
N ALA A 173 4.27 11.17 -16.84
CA ALA A 173 5.42 12.05 -16.60
C ALA A 173 6.65 11.29 -16.07
N HIS A 174 6.45 10.08 -15.56
CA HIS A 174 7.48 9.25 -14.95
C HIS A 174 7.40 7.81 -15.49
N PRO A 175 7.72 7.60 -16.78
CA PRO A 175 7.75 6.26 -17.37
C PRO A 175 8.86 5.40 -16.76
N ILE A 176 8.63 4.09 -16.66
CA ILE A 176 9.64 3.16 -16.14
C ILE A 176 10.88 3.17 -17.06
N PRO A 177 12.08 3.45 -16.51
CA PRO A 177 13.32 3.43 -17.29
C PRO A 177 13.62 2.05 -17.88
N PRO A 178 14.25 1.99 -19.10
CA PRO A 178 14.49 0.71 -19.78
C PRO A 178 15.29 -0.32 -18.99
N GLU A 179 16.19 0.09 -18.10
CA GLU A 179 16.97 -0.81 -17.25
C GLU A 179 16.13 -1.59 -16.22
N PHE A 180 14.88 -1.18 -15.99
CA PHE A 180 13.92 -1.88 -15.14
C PHE A 180 12.87 -2.69 -15.93
N LEU A 181 13.04 -2.78 -17.25
CA LEU A 181 12.13 -3.52 -18.15
C LEU A 181 12.83 -4.67 -18.91
N ARG A 182 14.17 -4.74 -18.84
CA ARG A 182 15.00 -5.69 -19.61
C ARG A 182 16.20 -6.20 -18.83
#